data_afe2ffbac3e7ef14cf1a0d0f31e75818
#
_entry.id   afe2ffbac3e7ef14cf1a0d0f31e75818
#
_cell.length_a   1.000
_cell.length_b   1.000
_cell.length_c   1.000
_cell.angle_alpha   90.00
_cell.angle_beta   90.00
_cell.angle_gamma   90.00
#
_symmetry.space_group_name_H-M   'P 1'
#
loop_
_entity.id
_entity.type
_entity.pdbx_description
1 polymer ?
#
loop_
_entity_poly.entity_id
_entity_poly.type
_entity_poly.pdbx_seq_one_letter_code
_entity_poly.pdbx_strand_id
1 'polypeptide(L)'
;MIEFKHVTCTYGEKMPIRDLTLALPDAGVIGVFGASGSGKTTLLRLMAGRIRPASGTVTGLAEKRVSMVFQEDRLLPWRTALENVALVREGSEADARALLAALGLFAEADQLPSALSGGMQRRVALARALNFGGDVLLLDEPFKGLDAALCMEAIAVVRGRFPLTVIATHDRAEAEALGMTGEIAL
;
A
#
# COMPACT_ATOMS: atom_id res chain seq x y z
N MET A 1 1.28 -6.36 -17.92
CA MET A 1 2.26 -5.24 -17.81
C MET A 1 1.49 -3.94 -17.61
N ILE A 2 1.90 -3.07 -16.69
CA ILE A 2 1.31 -1.74 -16.45
C ILE A 2 2.21 -0.71 -17.13
N GLU A 3 1.63 0.14 -17.98
CA GLU A 3 2.39 1.13 -18.74
C GLU A 3 1.91 2.54 -18.46
N PHE A 4 2.87 3.44 -18.27
CA PHE A 4 2.71 4.88 -18.23
C PHE A 4 3.33 5.48 -19.48
N LYS A 5 2.56 6.26 -20.25
CA LYS A 5 3.03 6.90 -21.49
C LYS A 5 2.81 8.40 -21.40
N HIS A 6 3.92 9.15 -21.31
CA HIS A 6 3.93 10.63 -21.24
C HIS A 6 2.99 11.20 -20.18
N VAL A 7 2.95 10.54 -19.00
CA VAL A 7 2.01 10.89 -17.92
C VAL A 7 2.48 12.13 -17.18
N THR A 8 1.58 13.11 -17.09
CA THR A 8 1.76 14.32 -16.29
C THR A 8 0.60 14.48 -15.30
N CYS A 9 0.91 14.80 -14.05
CA CYS A 9 -0.06 15.11 -13.01
C CYS A 9 0.18 16.48 -12.42
N THR A 10 -0.91 17.24 -12.21
CA THR A 10 -0.88 18.57 -11.63
C THR A 10 -1.85 18.71 -10.47
N TYR A 11 -1.47 19.48 -9.45
CA TYR A 11 -2.30 19.92 -8.34
C TYR A 11 -2.15 21.43 -8.20
N GLY A 12 -3.03 22.20 -8.88
CA GLY A 12 -2.86 23.63 -9.06
C GLY A 12 -1.54 23.93 -9.78
N GLU A 13 -0.66 24.69 -9.17
CA GLU A 13 0.66 25.02 -9.74
C GLU A 13 1.72 23.92 -9.55
N LYS A 14 1.47 22.95 -8.68
CA LYS A 14 2.42 21.85 -8.42
C LYS A 14 2.28 20.76 -9.49
N MET A 15 3.42 20.29 -9.98
CA MET A 15 3.52 19.22 -10.98
C MET A 15 4.41 18.08 -10.47
N PRO A 16 3.89 17.23 -9.56
CA PRO A 16 4.71 16.16 -8.95
C PRO A 16 5.14 15.07 -9.92
N ILE A 17 4.43 14.89 -11.03
CA ILE A 17 4.82 13.98 -12.11
C ILE A 17 4.79 14.76 -13.42
N ARG A 18 5.91 14.73 -14.16
CA ARG A 18 6.06 15.41 -15.44
C ARG A 18 6.60 14.43 -16.48
N ASP A 19 5.82 14.23 -17.55
CA ASP A 19 6.19 13.43 -18.72
C ASP A 19 6.76 12.04 -18.39
N LEU A 20 6.15 11.36 -17.41
CA LEU A 20 6.61 10.06 -16.93
C LEU A 20 6.26 8.98 -17.95
N THR A 21 7.29 8.29 -18.44
CA THR A 21 7.13 7.09 -19.26
C THR A 21 7.87 5.94 -18.59
N LEU A 22 7.13 4.90 -18.20
CA LEU A 22 7.68 3.69 -17.60
C LEU A 22 6.76 2.49 -17.83
N ALA A 23 7.32 1.29 -17.71
CA ALA A 23 6.59 0.04 -17.72
C ALA A 23 6.93 -0.75 -16.45
N LEU A 24 5.90 -1.31 -15.82
CA LEU A 24 6.03 -2.19 -14.65
C LEU A 24 5.71 -3.62 -15.04
N PRO A 25 6.43 -4.60 -14.50
CA PRO A 25 6.15 -6.02 -14.72
C PRO A 25 4.80 -6.41 -14.12
N ASP A 26 4.30 -7.59 -14.47
CA ASP A 26 3.10 -8.16 -13.85
C ASP A 26 3.37 -8.80 -12.49
N ALA A 27 4.63 -9.03 -12.15
CA ALA A 27 5.02 -9.64 -10.87
C ALA A 27 6.35 -9.07 -10.36
N GLY A 28 6.53 -9.16 -9.04
CA GLY A 28 7.74 -8.72 -8.35
C GLY A 28 7.45 -7.64 -7.30
N VAL A 29 8.52 -7.08 -6.76
CA VAL A 29 8.48 -5.98 -5.78
C VAL A 29 9.23 -4.79 -6.35
N ILE A 30 8.53 -3.68 -6.52
CA ILE A 30 9.09 -2.44 -7.08
C ILE A 30 9.16 -1.38 -6.00
N GLY A 31 10.39 -0.95 -5.66
CA GLY A 31 10.64 0.18 -4.79
C GLY A 31 10.46 1.51 -5.53
N VAL A 32 9.76 2.45 -4.92
CA VAL A 32 9.61 3.83 -5.44
C VAL A 32 10.31 4.78 -4.47
N PHE A 33 11.41 5.38 -4.94
CA PHE A 33 12.27 6.23 -4.14
C PHE A 33 12.28 7.67 -4.67
N GLY A 34 12.58 8.61 -3.79
CA GLY A 34 12.68 10.02 -4.11
C GLY A 34 12.46 10.90 -2.88
N ALA A 35 12.80 12.17 -2.98
CA ALA A 35 12.63 13.15 -1.91
C ALA A 35 11.14 13.30 -1.50
N SER A 36 10.89 13.93 -0.35
CA SER A 36 9.52 14.31 0.03
C SER A 36 8.94 15.25 -1.04
N GLY A 37 7.73 14.94 -1.50
CA GLY A 37 7.07 15.72 -2.56
C GLY A 37 7.47 15.34 -4.00
N SER A 38 8.35 14.36 -4.23
CA SER A 38 8.78 13.94 -5.58
C SER A 38 7.68 13.27 -6.43
N GLY A 39 6.52 12.96 -5.84
CA GLY A 39 5.42 12.35 -6.61
C GLY A 39 5.13 10.89 -6.27
N LYS A 40 5.82 10.26 -5.32
CA LYS A 40 5.62 8.83 -4.94
C LYS A 40 4.16 8.50 -4.66
N THR A 41 3.53 9.21 -3.74
CA THR A 41 2.10 9.07 -3.43
C THR A 41 1.21 9.32 -4.65
N THR A 42 1.59 10.28 -5.52
CA THR A 42 0.85 10.57 -6.75
C THR A 42 0.92 9.40 -7.73
N LEU A 43 2.09 8.78 -7.90
CA LEU A 43 2.27 7.58 -8.71
C LEU A 43 1.37 6.44 -8.20
N LEU A 44 1.38 6.17 -6.89
CA LEU A 44 0.53 5.13 -6.31
C LEU A 44 -0.96 5.44 -6.48
N ARG A 45 -1.38 6.71 -6.33
CA ARG A 45 -2.79 7.12 -6.55
C ARG A 45 -3.23 6.98 -8.01
N LEU A 46 -2.34 7.23 -8.99
CA LEU A 46 -2.59 6.94 -10.41
C LEU A 46 -2.81 5.44 -10.62
N MET A 47 -1.93 4.60 -10.06
CA MET A 47 -2.05 3.14 -10.14
C MET A 47 -3.33 2.62 -9.46
N ALA A 48 -3.75 3.24 -8.37
CA ALA A 48 -4.99 2.90 -7.69
C ALA A 48 -6.26 3.45 -8.39
N GLY A 49 -6.11 4.16 -9.52
CA GLY A 49 -7.23 4.80 -10.23
C GLY A 49 -7.94 5.90 -9.41
N ARG A 50 -7.27 6.44 -8.37
CA ARG A 50 -7.84 7.47 -7.48
C ARG A 50 -7.73 8.87 -8.05
N ILE A 51 -6.84 9.07 -8.99
CA ILE A 51 -6.68 10.32 -9.75
C ILE A 51 -6.48 9.99 -11.23
N ARG A 52 -6.83 10.93 -12.08
CA ARG A 52 -6.55 10.87 -13.52
C ARG A 52 -5.35 11.74 -13.84
N PRO A 53 -4.52 11.35 -14.80
CA PRO A 53 -3.44 12.22 -15.27
C PRO A 53 -4.01 13.44 -16.01
N ALA A 54 -3.29 14.56 -15.95
CA ALA A 54 -3.61 15.77 -16.73
C ALA A 54 -3.31 15.55 -18.22
N SER A 55 -2.28 14.78 -18.54
CA SER A 55 -1.95 14.30 -19.89
C SER A 55 -1.28 12.95 -19.84
N GLY A 56 -1.21 12.26 -20.99
CA GLY A 56 -0.68 10.90 -21.11
C GLY A 56 -1.71 9.83 -20.74
N THR A 57 -1.26 8.59 -20.69
CA THR A 57 -2.12 7.43 -20.44
C THR A 57 -1.48 6.45 -19.46
N VAL A 58 -2.34 5.82 -18.63
CA VAL A 58 -1.96 4.68 -17.80
C VAL A 58 -2.80 3.49 -18.24
N THR A 59 -2.16 2.39 -18.60
CA THR A 59 -2.81 1.17 -19.09
C THR A 59 -2.39 -0.06 -18.28
N GLY A 60 -3.12 -1.18 -18.45
CA GLY A 60 -2.81 -2.45 -17.80
C GLY A 60 -3.35 -2.61 -16.38
N LEU A 61 -4.18 -1.68 -15.90
CA LEU A 61 -4.79 -1.71 -14.56
C LEU A 61 -6.29 -2.05 -14.58
N ALA A 62 -6.97 -1.90 -15.72
CA ALA A 62 -8.44 -2.00 -15.80
C ALA A 62 -9.01 -3.34 -15.32
N GLU A 63 -8.28 -4.44 -15.54
CA GLU A 63 -8.70 -5.80 -15.15
C GLU A 63 -8.01 -6.29 -13.87
N LYS A 64 -7.19 -5.43 -13.24
CA LYS A 64 -6.44 -5.79 -12.05
C LYS A 64 -7.16 -5.33 -10.79
N ARG A 65 -7.26 -6.22 -9.83
CA ARG A 65 -7.71 -5.89 -8.48
C ARG A 65 -6.55 -5.28 -7.71
N VAL A 66 -6.67 -3.97 -7.41
CA VAL A 66 -5.62 -3.19 -6.75
C VAL A 66 -5.97 -2.97 -5.29
N SER A 67 -5.11 -3.42 -4.39
CA SER A 67 -5.15 -3.13 -2.97
C SER A 67 -4.18 -2.01 -2.62
N MET A 68 -4.53 -1.16 -1.64
CA MET A 68 -3.66 -0.03 -1.26
C MET A 68 -3.65 0.21 0.24
N VAL A 69 -2.45 0.36 0.79
CA VAL A 69 -2.20 0.98 2.09
C VAL A 69 -1.83 2.45 1.84
N PHE A 70 -2.65 3.35 2.36
CA PHE A 70 -2.44 4.78 2.22
C PHE A 70 -1.46 5.29 3.27
N GLN A 71 -0.88 6.45 3.07
CA GLN A 71 -0.04 7.13 4.06
C GLN A 71 -0.79 7.39 5.38
N GLU A 72 -2.08 7.68 5.30
CA GLU A 72 -3.03 7.75 6.43
C GLU A 72 -3.74 6.40 6.57
N ASP A 73 -3.97 5.92 7.79
CA ASP A 73 -4.52 4.57 8.01
C ASP A 73 -5.98 4.43 7.58
N ARG A 74 -6.74 5.55 7.60
CA ARG A 74 -8.14 5.63 7.13
C ARG A 74 -9.02 4.52 7.70
N LEU A 75 -8.85 4.24 8.97
CA LEU A 75 -9.73 3.32 9.69
C LEU A 75 -11.08 3.98 9.93
N LEU A 76 -12.14 3.16 9.90
CA LEU A 76 -13.47 3.60 10.31
C LEU A 76 -13.50 3.70 11.84
N PRO A 77 -13.64 4.90 12.43
CA PRO A 77 -13.45 5.10 13.86
C PRO A 77 -14.54 4.44 14.73
N TRP A 78 -15.70 4.11 14.14
CA TRP A 78 -16.82 3.42 14.78
C TRP A 78 -16.83 1.91 14.58
N ARG A 79 -15.81 1.36 13.95
CA ARG A 79 -15.63 -0.08 13.73
C ARG A 79 -14.41 -0.57 14.49
N THR A 80 -14.50 -1.78 15.05
CA THR A 80 -13.35 -2.43 15.69
C THR A 80 -12.23 -2.71 14.69
N ALA A 81 -11.05 -3.09 15.19
CA ALA A 81 -9.94 -3.51 14.31
C ALA A 81 -10.38 -4.68 13.40
N LEU A 82 -11.03 -5.69 13.94
CA LEU A 82 -11.55 -6.83 13.20
C LEU A 82 -12.55 -6.42 12.13
N GLU A 83 -13.53 -5.60 12.49
CA GLU A 83 -14.54 -5.11 11.54
C GLU A 83 -13.91 -4.25 10.43
N ASN A 84 -12.88 -3.43 10.73
CA ASN A 84 -12.13 -2.68 9.73
C ASN A 84 -11.42 -3.58 8.72
N VAL A 85 -10.93 -4.73 9.15
CA VAL A 85 -10.27 -5.70 8.27
C VAL A 85 -11.27 -6.55 7.51
N ALA A 86 -12.34 -7.00 8.16
CA ALA A 86 -13.34 -7.90 7.57
C ALA A 86 -14.22 -7.22 6.50
N LEU A 87 -14.50 -5.92 6.64
CA LEU A 87 -15.45 -5.18 5.79
C LEU A 87 -15.14 -5.20 4.27
N VAL A 88 -13.88 -5.48 3.89
CA VAL A 88 -13.43 -5.42 2.49
C VAL A 88 -13.71 -6.69 1.70
N ARG A 89 -14.10 -7.77 2.40
CA ARG A 89 -14.43 -9.06 1.79
C ARG A 89 -15.49 -9.78 2.62
N GLU A 90 -16.64 -10.05 2.02
CA GLU A 90 -17.74 -10.76 2.68
C GLU A 90 -17.31 -12.15 3.18
N GLY A 91 -17.78 -12.54 4.37
CA GLY A 91 -17.46 -13.83 4.98
C GLY A 91 -16.02 -14.01 5.45
N SER A 92 -15.20 -12.94 5.48
CA SER A 92 -13.75 -13.01 5.77
C SER A 92 -13.37 -12.81 7.23
N GLU A 93 -14.30 -12.91 8.19
CA GLU A 93 -14.00 -12.61 9.60
C GLU A 93 -12.89 -13.51 10.17
N ALA A 94 -12.91 -14.81 9.85
CA ALA A 94 -11.87 -15.74 10.29
C ALA A 94 -10.49 -15.38 9.70
N ASP A 95 -10.44 -15.03 8.40
CA ASP A 95 -9.21 -14.61 7.74
C ASP A 95 -8.71 -13.27 8.29
N ALA A 96 -9.64 -12.33 8.55
CA ALA A 96 -9.31 -11.04 9.15
C ALA A 96 -8.71 -11.20 10.55
N ARG A 97 -9.28 -12.09 11.39
CA ARG A 97 -8.74 -12.41 12.72
C ARG A 97 -7.37 -13.07 12.63
N ALA A 98 -7.17 -13.98 11.68
CA ALA A 98 -5.87 -14.61 11.44
C ALA A 98 -4.80 -13.60 10.99
N LEU A 99 -5.15 -12.64 10.12
CA LEU A 99 -4.26 -11.56 9.70
C LEU A 99 -3.89 -10.63 10.84
N LEU A 100 -4.86 -10.25 11.68
CA LEU A 100 -4.59 -9.46 12.88
C LEU A 100 -3.66 -10.20 13.84
N ALA A 101 -3.88 -11.49 14.07
CA ALA A 101 -3.02 -12.32 14.89
C ALA A 101 -1.59 -12.38 14.33
N ALA A 102 -1.43 -12.60 13.01
CA ALA A 102 -0.14 -12.63 12.33
C ALA A 102 0.61 -11.29 12.42
N LEU A 103 -0.12 -10.18 12.55
CA LEU A 103 0.43 -8.83 12.75
C LEU A 103 0.53 -8.44 14.23
N GLY A 104 0.41 -9.40 15.18
CA GLY A 104 0.56 -9.18 16.60
C GLY A 104 -0.58 -8.35 17.23
N LEU A 105 -1.81 -8.46 16.70
CA LEU A 105 -2.99 -7.70 17.14
C LEU A 105 -4.17 -8.61 17.54
N PHE A 106 -3.88 -9.84 17.99
CA PHE A 106 -4.92 -10.79 18.36
C PHE A 106 -5.78 -10.27 19.54
N ALA A 107 -5.13 -9.71 20.56
CA ALA A 107 -5.80 -9.20 21.75
C ALA A 107 -6.58 -7.89 21.50
N GLU A 108 -6.19 -7.12 20.47
CA GLU A 108 -6.75 -5.83 20.12
C GLU A 108 -7.84 -5.92 19.02
N ALA A 109 -8.14 -7.13 18.55
CA ALA A 109 -9.06 -7.34 17.43
C ALA A 109 -10.44 -6.68 17.62
N ASP A 110 -10.95 -6.69 18.83
CA ASP A 110 -12.27 -6.17 19.16
C ASP A 110 -12.24 -4.71 19.71
N GLN A 111 -11.07 -4.05 19.64
CA GLN A 111 -10.92 -2.65 20.07
C GLN A 111 -11.22 -1.67 18.94
N LEU A 112 -11.73 -0.48 19.31
CA LEU A 112 -11.91 0.64 18.37
C LEU A 112 -10.57 1.30 18.05
N PRO A 113 -10.41 1.95 16.88
CA PRO A 113 -9.19 2.66 16.52
C PRO A 113 -8.70 3.67 17.57
N SER A 114 -9.61 4.31 18.29
CA SER A 114 -9.28 5.28 19.35
C SER A 114 -8.54 4.67 20.55
N ALA A 115 -8.65 3.35 20.75
CA ALA A 115 -7.95 2.63 21.81
C ALA A 115 -6.60 2.06 21.35
N LEU A 116 -6.29 2.15 20.04
CA LEU A 116 -5.07 1.60 19.45
C LEU A 116 -3.97 2.68 19.33
N SER A 117 -2.73 2.29 19.56
CA SER A 117 -1.58 3.14 19.22
C SER A 117 -1.49 3.37 17.71
N GLY A 118 -0.75 4.41 17.27
CA GLY A 118 -0.54 4.67 15.83
C GLY A 118 0.05 3.48 15.08
N GLY A 119 1.04 2.80 15.67
CA GLY A 119 1.62 1.59 15.08
C GLY A 119 0.64 0.42 15.01
N MET A 120 -0.29 0.28 15.97
CA MET A 120 -1.38 -0.71 15.91
C MET A 120 -2.38 -0.36 14.80
N GLN A 121 -2.79 0.92 14.69
CA GLN A 121 -3.68 1.38 13.62
C GLN A 121 -3.06 1.12 12.24
N ARG A 122 -1.75 1.36 12.10
CA ARG A 122 -0.99 1.08 10.87
C ARG A 122 -1.06 -0.40 10.50
N ARG A 123 -0.85 -1.31 11.46
CA ARG A 123 -0.94 -2.76 11.23
C ARG A 123 -2.38 -3.21 10.92
N VAL A 124 -3.41 -2.59 11.48
CA VAL A 124 -4.82 -2.83 11.09
C VAL A 124 -5.07 -2.41 9.64
N ALA A 125 -4.57 -1.24 9.22
CA ALA A 125 -4.69 -0.78 7.83
C ALA A 125 -3.98 -1.73 6.85
N LEU A 126 -2.82 -2.27 7.25
CA LEU A 126 -2.08 -3.28 6.50
C LEU A 126 -2.88 -4.59 6.40
N ALA A 127 -3.39 -5.10 7.54
CA ALA A 127 -4.26 -6.29 7.57
C ALA A 127 -5.47 -6.14 6.64
N ARG A 128 -6.11 -4.98 6.64
CA ARG A 128 -7.25 -4.67 5.76
C ARG A 128 -6.87 -4.77 4.29
N ALA A 129 -5.73 -4.20 3.89
CA ALA A 129 -5.26 -4.28 2.52
C ALA A 129 -4.93 -5.72 2.10
N LEU A 130 -4.31 -6.51 3.00
CA LEU A 130 -4.02 -7.92 2.77
C LEU A 130 -5.30 -8.76 2.66
N ASN A 131 -6.30 -8.50 3.50
CA ASN A 131 -7.59 -9.19 3.45
C ASN A 131 -8.39 -8.88 2.19
N PHE A 132 -8.26 -7.66 1.66
CA PHE A 132 -8.83 -7.30 0.36
C PHE A 132 -8.26 -8.17 -0.76
N GLY A 133 -6.96 -8.49 -0.72
CA GLY A 133 -6.27 -9.29 -1.72
C GLY A 133 -6.20 -8.60 -3.09
N GLY A 134 -5.86 -9.35 -4.12
CA GLY A 134 -5.83 -8.87 -5.51
C GLY A 134 -4.52 -9.15 -6.22
N ASP A 135 -4.33 -8.48 -7.37
CA ASP A 135 -3.20 -8.67 -8.28
C ASP A 135 -2.04 -7.71 -7.96
N VAL A 136 -2.36 -6.53 -7.42
CA VAL A 136 -1.40 -5.46 -7.14
C VAL A 136 -1.61 -4.94 -5.73
N LEU A 137 -0.53 -4.89 -4.95
CA LEU A 137 -0.47 -4.23 -3.65
C LEU A 137 0.34 -2.94 -3.76
N LEU A 138 -0.29 -1.82 -3.41
CA LEU A 138 0.33 -0.51 -3.34
C LEU A 138 0.55 -0.12 -1.89
N LEU A 139 1.78 0.23 -1.52
CA LEU A 139 2.20 0.53 -0.17
C LEU A 139 2.79 1.95 -0.11
N ASP A 140 2.12 2.87 0.58
CA ASP A 140 2.57 4.25 0.77
C ASP A 140 3.06 4.44 2.22
N GLU A 141 4.38 4.42 2.43
CA GLU A 141 5.05 4.48 3.73
C GLU A 141 4.46 3.44 4.73
N PRO A 142 4.36 2.14 4.36
CA PRO A 142 3.51 1.17 5.08
C PRO A 142 3.99 0.85 6.50
N PHE A 143 5.27 1.01 6.79
CA PHE A 143 5.88 0.61 8.06
C PHE A 143 6.27 1.82 8.94
N LYS A 144 5.89 3.01 8.51
CA LYS A 144 6.17 4.24 9.26
C LYS A 144 5.58 4.16 10.68
N GLY A 145 6.42 4.45 11.69
CA GLY A 145 6.02 4.44 13.10
C GLY A 145 6.05 3.06 13.76
N LEU A 146 6.49 2.02 13.07
CA LEU A 146 6.83 0.73 13.65
C LEU A 146 8.31 0.74 14.10
N ASP A 147 8.59 0.06 15.21
CA ASP A 147 9.99 -0.27 15.54
C ASP A 147 10.54 -1.34 14.59
N ALA A 148 11.86 -1.54 14.62
CA ALA A 148 12.53 -2.42 13.67
C ALA A 148 12.04 -3.89 13.75
N ALA A 149 11.72 -4.40 14.94
CA ALA A 149 11.26 -5.78 15.11
C ALA A 149 9.86 -5.95 14.52
N LEU A 150 8.91 -5.07 14.89
CA LEU A 150 7.55 -5.06 14.35
C LEU A 150 7.51 -4.80 12.84
N CYS A 151 8.43 -3.97 12.32
CA CYS A 151 8.58 -3.74 10.89
C CYS A 151 8.93 -5.05 10.17
N MET A 152 9.93 -5.80 10.63
CA MET A 152 10.34 -7.06 10.03
C MET A 152 9.26 -8.13 10.11
N GLU A 153 8.52 -8.21 11.23
CA GLU A 153 7.37 -9.10 11.38
C GLU A 153 6.27 -8.75 10.37
N ALA A 154 5.93 -7.45 10.22
CA ALA A 154 4.93 -7.00 9.26
C ALA A 154 5.37 -7.27 7.80
N ILE A 155 6.65 -7.05 7.48
CA ILE A 155 7.23 -7.38 6.17
C ILE A 155 7.09 -8.88 5.88
N ALA A 156 7.39 -9.74 6.84
CA ALA A 156 7.26 -11.19 6.69
C ALA A 156 5.81 -11.61 6.37
N VAL A 157 4.83 -10.94 6.97
CA VAL A 157 3.40 -11.17 6.68
C VAL A 157 3.00 -10.70 5.27
N VAL A 158 3.57 -9.60 4.78
CA VAL A 158 3.26 -9.03 3.45
C VAL A 158 3.92 -9.80 2.31
N ARG A 159 5.15 -10.26 2.54
CA ARG A 159 6.02 -10.82 1.51
C ARG A 159 5.37 -11.98 0.76
N GLY A 160 5.39 -11.91 -0.58
CA GLY A 160 4.91 -12.97 -1.47
C GLY A 160 3.39 -13.15 -1.54
N ARG A 161 2.59 -12.27 -0.92
CA ARG A 161 1.12 -12.38 -0.93
C ARG A 161 0.45 -11.83 -2.20
N PHE A 162 1.16 -11.01 -2.97
CA PHE A 162 0.64 -10.44 -4.21
C PHE A 162 1.60 -10.71 -5.36
N PRO A 163 1.09 -10.91 -6.58
CA PRO A 163 1.93 -10.99 -7.77
C PRO A 163 2.84 -9.78 -7.92
N LEU A 164 2.27 -8.57 -7.84
CA LEU A 164 3.02 -7.32 -7.90
C LEU A 164 2.82 -6.51 -6.61
N THR A 165 3.91 -6.09 -6.00
CA THR A 165 3.91 -5.13 -4.88
C THR A 165 4.70 -3.88 -5.29
N VAL A 166 4.13 -2.70 -5.09
CA VAL A 166 4.81 -1.41 -5.31
C VAL A 166 4.86 -0.67 -3.98
N ILE A 167 6.06 -0.43 -3.48
CA ILE A 167 6.29 0.25 -2.19
C ILE A 167 6.96 1.60 -2.39
N ALA A 168 6.30 2.66 -1.93
CA ALA A 168 6.88 3.98 -1.76
C ALA A 168 7.34 4.13 -0.31
N THR A 169 8.63 4.25 -0.12
CA THR A 169 9.26 4.42 1.20
C THR A 169 10.52 5.26 1.08
N HIS A 170 10.96 5.84 2.19
CA HIS A 170 12.27 6.49 2.32
C HIS A 170 13.34 5.53 2.84
N ASP A 171 12.96 4.36 3.35
CA ASP A 171 13.88 3.32 3.82
C ASP A 171 14.01 2.21 2.76
N ARG A 172 15.19 2.15 2.13
CA ARG A 172 15.50 1.14 1.12
C ARG A 172 15.49 -0.28 1.68
N ALA A 173 15.85 -0.46 2.96
CA ALA A 173 15.90 -1.76 3.59
C ALA A 173 14.52 -2.42 3.69
N GLU A 174 13.44 -1.63 3.83
CA GLU A 174 12.06 -2.15 3.81
C GLU A 174 11.72 -2.82 2.46
N ALA A 175 12.06 -2.16 1.35
CA ALA A 175 11.81 -2.71 0.00
C ALA A 175 12.67 -3.94 -0.28
N GLU A 176 13.94 -3.93 0.14
CA GLU A 176 14.86 -5.06 0.02
C GLU A 176 14.37 -6.26 0.84
N ALA A 177 13.92 -6.06 2.06
CA ALA A 177 13.36 -7.10 2.93
C ALA A 177 12.07 -7.71 2.35
N LEU A 178 11.24 -6.91 1.64
CA LEU A 178 10.09 -7.42 0.87
C LEU A 178 10.51 -8.27 -0.34
N GLY A 179 11.76 -8.21 -0.77
CA GLY A 179 12.29 -8.91 -1.94
C GLY A 179 12.27 -8.06 -3.20
N MET A 180 12.71 -6.80 -3.11
CA MET A 180 12.74 -5.84 -4.23
C MET A 180 13.44 -6.44 -5.46
N THR A 181 12.76 -6.36 -6.61
CA THR A 181 13.21 -6.85 -7.92
C THR A 181 13.48 -5.73 -8.92
N GLY A 182 13.02 -4.52 -8.61
CA GLY A 182 13.23 -3.33 -9.44
C GLY A 182 12.94 -2.05 -8.68
N GLU A 183 13.31 -0.91 -9.25
CA GLU A 183 13.12 0.38 -8.62
C GLU A 183 12.71 1.48 -9.60
N ILE A 184 12.04 2.49 -9.07
CA ILE A 184 11.70 3.75 -9.74
C ILE A 184 12.27 4.88 -8.90
N ALA A 185 13.06 5.76 -9.49
CA ALA A 185 13.51 7.01 -8.90
C ALA A 185 12.67 8.18 -9.45
N LEU A 186 12.07 8.97 -8.55
CA LEU A 186 11.25 10.15 -8.87
C LEU A 186 11.91 11.43 -8.36
#